data_386eed59d5d105a41f5d8a5f68af2934
#
_entry.id   386eed59d5d105a41f5d8a5f68af2934
#
_cell.length_a   1.000
_cell.length_b   1.000
_cell.length_c   1.000
_cell.angle_alpha   90.00
_cell.angle_beta   90.00
_cell.angle_gamma   90.00
#
_symmetry.space_group_name_H-M   'P 1'
#
loop_
_entity.id
_entity.type
_entity.pdbx_description
1 polymer ?
#
loop_
_entity_poly.entity_id
_entity_poly.type
_entity_poly.pdbx_seq_one_letter_code
_entity_poly.pdbx_strand_id
1 'polypeptide(L)'
;MLGGTFWIALLRNSMGAGLMMTVYLLLDTPKYTMKKTIGCYIGFWLLSSIIFSVWFWIDVASFVRFAGIASVPFIGVFCIFMSGAFDYLSIYKLALSFYMLTVMVFCGIDAARLWFHGNLWADILVRGFVIGGIVCFIAKKIRLTFLEVTNFLHETMDLFSSVTLVTSLMVVAIITFWPVPDPNVFSIPNTIRKALMLFMAGIIQYMAFHLYLHLGIEQRYEAEKELLKMNEQLLRHQLELVKESAKETARIRHDARHHRLLIEEYIKNGETDQLLSYVKQYEEDISPETEGLICSNEAIQNILSIYARRSAKENIEVSLNVNVTQDIAIRDIDLVAILANLFENAIHGCIASKAPEPIIQVSVVQKKNKLVIQCKNTCSNNIKFHKGLPKSSTGEGIGISSIIKTVAYYNGETDFVLDGNMFVARVLLNFSILPPPKPKKAIFR
;
A
#
# COMPACT_ATOMS: atom_id res chain seq x y z
N MET A 1 56.78 4.81 -5.99
CA MET A 1 56.62 3.35 -5.75
C MET A 1 55.13 2.99 -5.53
N LEU A 2 54.32 2.99 -6.60
CA LEU A 2 52.91 2.50 -6.60
C LEU A 2 52.82 1.04 -7.04
N GLY A 3 53.96 0.38 -7.22
CA GLY A 3 54.08 -1.02 -7.62
C GLY A 3 53.90 -2.01 -6.48
N GLY A 4 52.76 -1.93 -5.80
CA GLY A 4 52.33 -3.06 -5.00
C GLY A 4 52.03 -4.25 -5.89
N THR A 5 52.30 -5.45 -5.38
CA THR A 5 51.91 -6.68 -6.07
C THR A 5 50.41 -6.62 -6.47
N PHE A 6 50.05 -7.27 -7.53
CA PHE A 6 48.63 -7.37 -7.98
C PHE A 6 47.68 -7.71 -6.84
N TRP A 7 48.10 -8.55 -5.91
CA TRP A 7 47.30 -8.95 -4.74
C TRP A 7 46.98 -7.79 -3.77
N ILE A 8 47.92 -6.85 -3.60
CA ILE A 8 47.67 -5.64 -2.78
C ILE A 8 46.67 -4.73 -3.48
N ALA A 9 46.79 -4.55 -4.80
CA ALA A 9 45.82 -3.79 -5.59
C ALA A 9 44.40 -4.43 -5.54
N LEU A 10 44.35 -5.77 -5.68
CA LEU A 10 43.10 -6.52 -5.55
C LEU A 10 42.44 -6.31 -4.19
N LEU A 11 43.22 -6.41 -3.10
CA LEU A 11 42.69 -6.20 -1.76
C LEU A 11 42.17 -4.77 -1.54
N ARG A 12 42.92 -3.76 -1.98
CA ARG A 12 42.52 -2.34 -1.88
C ARG A 12 41.25 -2.04 -2.68
N ASN A 13 41.14 -2.55 -3.90
CA ASN A 13 39.99 -2.34 -4.76
C ASN A 13 38.75 -3.09 -4.25
N SER A 14 38.94 -4.30 -3.71
CA SER A 14 37.88 -5.07 -3.11
C SER A 14 37.30 -4.40 -1.85
N MET A 15 38.16 -3.78 -1.03
CA MET A 15 37.72 -2.98 0.13
C MET A 15 36.90 -1.78 -0.32
N GLY A 16 37.28 -1.09 -1.39
CA GLY A 16 36.54 0.05 -1.93
C GLY A 16 35.17 -0.33 -2.49
N ALA A 17 35.12 -1.33 -3.35
CA ALA A 17 33.87 -1.83 -3.90
C ALA A 17 32.96 -2.38 -2.80
N GLY A 18 33.51 -3.14 -1.87
CA GLY A 18 32.78 -3.71 -0.71
C GLY A 18 32.16 -2.63 0.18
N LEU A 19 32.89 -1.57 0.51
CA LEU A 19 32.36 -0.46 1.30
C LEU A 19 31.20 0.21 0.60
N MET A 20 31.36 0.60 -0.66
CA MET A 20 30.33 1.30 -1.44
C MET A 20 29.04 0.48 -1.51
N MET A 21 29.16 -0.80 -1.81
CA MET A 21 28.01 -1.72 -1.91
C MET A 21 27.36 -1.96 -0.55
N THR A 22 28.15 -2.11 0.53
CA THR A 22 27.63 -2.35 1.89
C THR A 22 26.90 -1.12 2.43
N VAL A 23 27.42 0.09 2.23
CA VAL A 23 26.76 1.32 2.64
C VAL A 23 25.43 1.49 1.92
N TYR A 24 25.41 1.25 0.59
CA TYR A 24 24.17 1.31 -0.17
C TYR A 24 23.14 0.29 0.32
N LEU A 25 23.54 -0.98 0.51
CA LEU A 25 22.65 -2.05 0.97
C LEU A 25 22.11 -1.80 2.39
N LEU A 26 22.90 -1.19 3.28
CA LEU A 26 22.42 -0.84 4.64
C LEU A 26 21.31 0.21 4.64
N LEU A 27 21.29 1.09 3.64
CA LEU A 27 20.33 2.17 3.50
C LEU A 27 19.18 1.82 2.56
N ASP A 28 19.15 0.61 2.00
CA ASP A 28 18.19 0.21 0.98
C ASP A 28 17.28 -0.93 1.44
N THR A 29 16.11 -1.03 0.80
CA THR A 29 15.20 -2.17 0.91
C THR A 29 15.32 -3.00 -0.38
N PRO A 30 15.97 -4.18 -0.32
CA PRO A 30 16.26 -4.95 -1.52
C PRO A 30 15.00 -5.55 -2.13
N LYS A 31 14.96 -5.61 -3.48
CA LYS A 31 13.87 -6.19 -4.27
C LYS A 31 13.69 -7.70 -4.04
N TYR A 32 14.77 -8.42 -3.76
CA TYR A 32 14.76 -9.87 -3.61
C TYR A 32 14.95 -10.30 -2.15
N THR A 33 14.74 -11.58 -1.88
CA THR A 33 15.01 -12.13 -0.53
C THR A 33 16.47 -11.88 -0.13
N MET A 34 16.72 -11.63 1.16
CA MET A 34 18.06 -11.29 1.67
C MET A 34 19.14 -12.28 1.23
N LYS A 35 18.85 -13.59 1.22
CA LYS A 35 19.82 -14.62 0.78
C LYS A 35 20.21 -14.44 -0.68
N LYS A 36 19.27 -14.20 -1.56
CA LYS A 36 19.50 -13.98 -2.99
C LYS A 36 20.23 -12.66 -3.22
N THR A 37 19.84 -11.59 -2.53
CA THR A 37 20.48 -10.28 -2.60
C THR A 37 21.94 -10.38 -2.21
N ILE A 38 22.26 -10.97 -1.05
CA ILE A 38 23.64 -11.13 -0.57
C ILE A 38 24.46 -11.94 -1.59
N GLY A 39 23.89 -13.02 -2.16
CA GLY A 39 24.58 -13.81 -3.18
C GLY A 39 24.94 -12.99 -4.42
N CYS A 40 24.01 -12.18 -4.94
CA CYS A 40 24.26 -11.28 -6.08
C CYS A 40 25.30 -10.21 -5.73
N TYR A 41 25.22 -9.63 -4.54
CA TYR A 41 26.20 -8.62 -4.06
C TYR A 41 27.61 -9.20 -3.94
N ILE A 42 27.77 -10.40 -3.42
CA ILE A 42 29.07 -11.09 -3.33
C ILE A 42 29.62 -11.39 -4.73
N GLY A 43 28.79 -11.91 -5.62
CA GLY A 43 29.19 -12.19 -7.01
C GLY A 43 29.67 -10.94 -7.74
N PHE A 44 28.89 -9.85 -7.64
CA PHE A 44 29.27 -8.58 -8.29
C PHE A 44 30.47 -7.90 -7.62
N TRP A 45 30.60 -8.02 -6.29
CA TRP A 45 31.77 -7.54 -5.55
C TRP A 45 33.07 -8.22 -6.03
N LEU A 46 33.06 -9.53 -6.22
CA LEU A 46 34.22 -10.27 -6.75
C LEU A 46 34.52 -9.82 -8.19
N LEU A 47 33.51 -9.72 -9.03
CA LEU A 47 33.66 -9.28 -10.42
C LEU A 47 34.25 -7.87 -10.52
N SER A 48 33.66 -6.90 -9.79
CA SER A 48 34.14 -5.52 -9.75
C SER A 48 35.57 -5.41 -9.22
N SER A 49 35.91 -6.17 -8.18
CA SER A 49 37.25 -6.20 -7.62
C SER A 49 38.29 -6.68 -8.63
N ILE A 50 37.97 -7.68 -9.42
CA ILE A 50 38.85 -8.18 -10.49
C ILE A 50 38.99 -7.13 -11.59
N ILE A 51 37.88 -6.57 -12.08
CA ILE A 51 37.89 -5.58 -13.19
C ILE A 51 38.73 -4.36 -12.80
N PHE A 52 38.53 -3.77 -11.63
CA PHE A 52 39.30 -2.62 -11.17
C PHE A 52 40.77 -2.96 -10.93
N SER A 53 41.10 -4.18 -10.54
CA SER A 53 42.48 -4.59 -10.31
C SER A 53 43.22 -4.90 -11.61
N VAL A 54 42.53 -5.45 -12.59
CA VAL A 54 43.09 -5.64 -13.96
C VAL A 54 43.33 -4.27 -14.59
N TRP A 55 42.37 -3.32 -14.45
CA TRP A 55 42.58 -1.95 -14.95
C TRP A 55 43.78 -1.29 -14.30
N PHE A 56 43.90 -1.37 -12.95
CA PHE A 56 45.10 -0.89 -12.25
C PHE A 56 46.39 -1.50 -12.74
N TRP A 57 46.40 -2.80 -13.10
CA TRP A 57 47.55 -3.51 -13.61
C TRP A 57 47.98 -3.07 -15.01
N ILE A 58 47.01 -2.84 -15.90
CA ILE A 58 47.25 -2.43 -17.27
C ILE A 58 47.72 -0.98 -17.36
N ASP A 59 47.03 -0.05 -16.72
CA ASP A 59 47.32 1.38 -16.76
C ASP A 59 47.03 2.05 -15.41
N VAL A 60 48.08 2.14 -14.61
CA VAL A 60 48.05 2.78 -13.28
C VAL A 60 47.66 4.26 -13.38
N ALA A 61 48.17 4.97 -14.43
CA ALA A 61 47.93 6.40 -14.54
C ALA A 61 46.46 6.73 -14.85
N SER A 62 45.89 6.00 -15.79
CA SER A 62 44.45 6.10 -16.10
C SER A 62 43.59 5.67 -14.90
N PHE A 63 43.96 4.57 -14.26
CA PHE A 63 43.22 4.08 -13.09
C PHE A 63 43.18 5.12 -11.97
N VAL A 64 44.30 5.70 -11.57
CA VAL A 64 44.36 6.70 -10.49
C VAL A 64 43.51 7.93 -10.81
N ARG A 65 43.40 8.30 -12.07
CA ARG A 65 42.61 9.46 -12.50
C ARG A 65 41.12 9.18 -12.59
N PHE A 66 40.72 8.02 -13.10
CA PHE A 66 39.33 7.78 -13.49
C PHE A 66 38.59 6.74 -12.66
N ALA A 67 39.27 5.86 -11.91
CA ALA A 67 38.63 4.76 -11.21
C ALA A 67 37.58 5.25 -10.19
N GLY A 68 37.87 6.35 -9.48
CA GLY A 68 36.92 6.95 -8.56
C GLY A 68 35.60 7.35 -9.25
N ILE A 69 35.71 8.06 -10.38
CA ILE A 69 34.54 8.51 -11.15
C ILE A 69 33.85 7.32 -11.83
N ALA A 70 34.59 6.38 -12.40
CA ALA A 70 34.05 5.20 -13.07
C ALA A 70 33.34 4.22 -12.12
N SER A 71 33.73 4.18 -10.86
CA SER A 71 33.08 3.32 -9.86
C SER A 71 31.61 3.70 -9.61
N VAL A 72 31.25 4.99 -9.76
CA VAL A 72 29.89 5.49 -9.52
C VAL A 72 28.88 4.87 -10.47
N PRO A 73 29.01 5.00 -11.82
CA PRO A 73 28.07 4.37 -12.74
C PRO A 73 28.16 2.84 -12.68
N PHE A 74 29.36 2.28 -12.56
CA PHE A 74 29.55 0.83 -12.64
C PHE A 74 28.92 0.09 -11.44
N ILE A 75 29.23 0.51 -10.21
CA ILE A 75 28.66 -0.08 -8.99
C ILE A 75 27.25 0.47 -8.75
N GLY A 76 27.02 1.75 -9.07
CA GLY A 76 25.74 2.42 -8.85
C GLY A 76 24.59 1.80 -9.67
N VAL A 77 24.79 1.53 -10.96
CA VAL A 77 23.77 0.89 -11.79
C VAL A 77 23.39 -0.49 -11.23
N PHE A 78 24.37 -1.27 -10.78
CA PHE A 78 24.09 -2.55 -10.14
C PHE A 78 23.29 -2.38 -8.84
N CYS A 79 23.69 -1.47 -7.96
CA CYS A 79 23.00 -1.22 -6.69
C CYS A 79 21.56 -0.77 -6.92
N ILE A 80 21.34 0.16 -7.85
CA ILE A 80 20.01 0.64 -8.25
C ILE A 80 19.16 -0.49 -8.83
N PHE A 81 19.74 -1.34 -9.68
CA PHE A 81 19.03 -2.49 -10.26
C PHE A 81 18.57 -3.51 -9.19
N MET A 82 19.35 -3.66 -8.13
CA MET A 82 19.05 -4.54 -6.99
C MET A 82 18.11 -3.92 -5.96
N SER A 83 17.87 -2.61 -6.03
CA SER A 83 16.95 -1.86 -5.17
C SER A 83 15.49 -2.23 -5.45
N GLY A 84 14.65 -2.19 -4.43
CA GLY A 84 13.20 -2.43 -4.55
C GLY A 84 12.44 -1.30 -5.22
N ALA A 85 12.98 -0.08 -5.16
CA ALA A 85 12.41 1.12 -5.77
C ALA A 85 13.51 1.92 -6.47
N PHE A 86 13.23 2.40 -7.68
CA PHE A 86 14.05 3.39 -8.35
C PHE A 86 13.43 4.75 -8.05
N ASP A 87 13.98 5.41 -7.06
CA ASP A 87 13.61 6.77 -6.69
C ASP A 87 14.86 7.67 -6.56
N TYR A 88 14.64 8.96 -6.42
CA TYR A 88 15.72 9.95 -6.27
C TYR A 88 16.55 9.76 -4.98
N LEU A 89 15.97 9.09 -4.01
CA LEU A 89 16.68 8.67 -2.82
C LEU A 89 17.79 7.66 -3.12
N SER A 90 17.65 6.85 -4.19
CA SER A 90 18.69 5.94 -4.70
C SER A 90 19.93 6.71 -5.16
N ILE A 91 19.77 7.91 -5.73
CA ILE A 91 20.86 8.81 -6.10
C ILE A 91 21.57 9.32 -4.85
N TYR A 92 20.83 9.71 -3.82
CA TYR A 92 21.42 10.13 -2.54
C TYR A 92 22.21 8.99 -1.86
N LYS A 93 21.63 7.78 -1.78
CA LYS A 93 22.31 6.59 -1.24
C LYS A 93 23.64 6.33 -1.97
N LEU A 94 23.63 6.48 -3.30
CA LEU A 94 24.82 6.34 -4.14
C LEU A 94 25.83 7.45 -3.84
N ALA A 95 25.41 8.71 -3.73
CA ALA A 95 26.26 9.85 -3.41
C ALA A 95 26.94 9.69 -2.05
N LEU A 96 26.18 9.26 -1.04
CA LEU A 96 26.71 8.99 0.30
C LEU A 96 27.71 7.82 0.30
N SER A 97 27.39 6.73 -0.41
CA SER A 97 28.27 5.57 -0.54
C SER A 97 29.61 5.95 -1.20
N PHE A 98 29.53 6.78 -2.24
CA PHE A 98 30.70 7.29 -2.94
C PHE A 98 31.53 8.27 -2.08
N TYR A 99 30.87 9.15 -1.34
CA TYR A 99 31.54 10.01 -0.37
C TYR A 99 32.30 9.20 0.70
N MET A 100 31.70 8.15 1.26
CA MET A 100 32.33 7.29 2.24
C MET A 100 33.52 6.52 1.66
N LEU A 101 33.44 6.09 0.39
CA LEU A 101 34.56 5.52 -0.37
C LEU A 101 35.73 6.50 -0.45
N THR A 102 35.44 7.77 -0.77
CA THR A 102 36.45 8.81 -0.89
C THR A 102 37.13 9.11 0.44
N VAL A 103 36.38 9.18 1.52
CA VAL A 103 36.91 9.35 2.90
C VAL A 103 37.85 8.19 3.27
N MET A 104 37.42 6.95 3.01
CA MET A 104 38.23 5.76 3.27
C MET A 104 39.58 5.80 2.52
N VAL A 105 39.53 6.12 1.20
CA VAL A 105 40.72 6.18 0.35
C VAL A 105 41.67 7.28 0.83
N PHE A 106 41.13 8.46 1.16
CA PHE A 106 41.90 9.56 1.68
C PHE A 106 42.57 9.18 3.01
N CYS A 107 41.83 8.66 4.00
CA CYS A 107 42.37 8.27 5.30
C CYS A 107 43.45 7.20 5.15
N GLY A 108 43.24 6.20 4.28
CA GLY A 108 44.24 5.13 4.07
C GLY A 108 45.53 5.66 3.51
N ILE A 109 45.45 6.41 2.39
CA ILE A 109 46.65 6.89 1.70
C ILE A 109 47.41 7.93 2.53
N ASP A 110 46.76 8.93 3.07
CA ASP A 110 47.41 10.04 3.74
C ASP A 110 47.90 9.63 5.16
N ALA A 111 47.17 8.77 5.88
CA ALA A 111 47.65 8.22 7.14
C ALA A 111 48.88 7.32 6.95
N ALA A 112 48.90 6.46 5.93
CA ALA A 112 50.04 5.62 5.60
C ALA A 112 51.27 6.47 5.25
N ARG A 113 51.11 7.57 4.56
CA ARG A 113 52.21 8.50 4.20
C ARG A 113 52.70 9.30 5.39
N LEU A 114 51.81 9.81 6.25
CA LEU A 114 52.15 10.64 7.39
C LEU A 114 52.88 9.88 8.50
N TRP A 115 52.38 8.69 8.88
CA TRP A 115 52.83 7.99 10.06
C TRP A 115 53.65 6.72 9.76
N PHE A 116 53.52 6.16 8.56
CA PHE A 116 54.09 4.86 8.22
C PHE A 116 54.99 4.87 6.99
N HIS A 117 55.50 6.04 6.60
CA HIS A 117 56.43 6.20 5.46
C HIS A 117 55.93 5.58 4.14
N GLY A 118 54.64 5.56 3.93
CA GLY A 118 54.00 5.02 2.72
C GLY A 118 53.90 3.49 2.68
N ASN A 119 53.95 2.83 3.82
CA ASN A 119 53.79 1.38 3.89
C ASN A 119 52.41 0.95 3.41
N LEU A 120 52.36 0.05 2.41
CA LEU A 120 51.14 -0.43 1.78
C LEU A 120 50.24 -1.24 2.72
N TRP A 121 50.82 -1.99 3.65
CA TRP A 121 50.07 -2.74 4.67
C TRP A 121 49.42 -1.83 5.70
N ALA A 122 50.08 -0.75 6.05
CA ALA A 122 49.51 0.27 6.92
C ALA A 122 48.29 0.95 6.28
N ASP A 123 48.35 1.26 4.97
CA ASP A 123 47.19 1.75 4.21
C ASP A 123 45.99 0.78 4.30
N ILE A 124 46.22 -0.52 4.09
CA ILE A 124 45.18 -1.55 4.16
C ILE A 124 44.56 -1.63 5.58
N LEU A 125 45.38 -1.62 6.63
CA LEU A 125 44.94 -1.68 8.02
C LEU A 125 44.09 -0.45 8.38
N VAL A 126 44.52 0.76 8.00
CA VAL A 126 43.76 2.00 8.22
C VAL A 126 42.43 1.96 7.50
N ARG A 127 42.40 1.51 6.21
CA ARG A 127 41.14 1.34 5.47
C ARG A 127 40.19 0.38 6.18
N GLY A 128 40.70 -0.77 6.66
CA GLY A 128 39.92 -1.75 7.41
C GLY A 128 39.27 -1.15 8.65
N PHE A 129 40.05 -0.38 9.40
CA PHE A 129 39.53 0.33 10.59
C PHE A 129 38.47 1.37 10.25
N VAL A 130 38.72 2.17 9.21
CA VAL A 130 37.74 3.18 8.72
C VAL A 130 36.45 2.53 8.21
N ILE A 131 36.56 1.43 7.46
CA ILE A 131 35.37 0.67 7.00
C ILE A 131 34.55 0.18 8.19
N GLY A 132 35.21 -0.43 9.19
CA GLY A 132 34.53 -0.89 10.41
C GLY A 132 33.80 0.23 11.14
N GLY A 133 34.45 1.39 11.29
CA GLY A 133 33.82 2.59 11.87
C GLY A 133 32.63 3.10 11.10
N ILE A 134 32.74 3.25 9.78
CA ILE A 134 31.68 3.71 8.88
C ILE A 134 30.48 2.76 8.94
N VAL A 135 30.71 1.46 8.72
CA VAL A 135 29.65 0.45 8.72
C VAL A 135 28.94 0.37 10.08
N CYS A 136 29.69 0.39 11.17
CA CYS A 136 29.13 0.38 12.52
C CYS A 136 28.28 1.64 12.78
N PHE A 137 28.78 2.82 12.40
CA PHE A 137 28.06 4.08 12.55
C PHE A 137 26.77 4.10 11.75
N ILE A 138 26.81 3.73 10.47
CA ILE A 138 25.62 3.69 9.61
C ILE A 138 24.62 2.66 10.12
N ALA A 139 25.07 1.44 10.45
CA ALA A 139 24.17 0.37 10.91
C ALA A 139 23.47 0.69 12.23
N LYS A 140 24.17 1.33 13.18
CA LYS A 140 23.59 1.63 14.50
C LYS A 140 22.83 2.94 14.56
N LYS A 141 23.28 3.97 13.86
CA LYS A 141 22.77 5.32 14.06
C LYS A 141 21.87 5.80 12.92
N ILE A 142 22.18 5.43 11.68
CA ILE A 142 21.52 5.98 10.48
C ILE A 142 20.42 5.07 9.96
N ARG A 143 20.70 3.77 9.87
CA ARG A 143 19.87 2.81 9.15
C ARG A 143 18.39 2.82 9.56
N LEU A 144 18.09 2.69 10.85
CA LEU A 144 16.70 2.59 11.34
C LEU A 144 15.93 3.86 11.03
N THR A 145 16.48 5.00 11.42
CA THR A 145 15.84 6.31 11.20
C THR A 145 15.66 6.59 9.71
N PHE A 146 16.65 6.23 8.88
CA PHE A 146 16.57 6.44 7.43
C PHE A 146 15.48 5.57 6.79
N LEU A 147 15.41 4.27 7.10
CA LEU A 147 14.41 3.36 6.54
C LEU A 147 12.97 3.68 6.99
N GLU A 148 12.79 4.15 8.22
CA GLU A 148 11.46 4.59 8.68
C GLU A 148 10.94 5.80 7.91
N VAL A 149 11.82 6.75 7.62
CA VAL A 149 11.46 8.00 6.96
C VAL A 149 11.30 7.83 5.44
N THR A 150 12.09 6.95 4.81
CA THR A 150 12.04 6.75 3.35
C THR A 150 10.71 6.24 2.83
N ASN A 151 9.92 5.52 3.65
CA ASN A 151 8.60 5.04 3.27
C ASN A 151 7.57 6.17 3.04
N PHE A 152 7.85 7.37 3.52
CA PHE A 152 6.96 8.54 3.40
C PHE A 152 7.47 9.59 2.40
N LEU A 153 8.71 9.44 1.91
CA LEU A 153 9.32 10.35 0.94
C LEU A 153 8.99 9.92 -0.47
N HIS A 154 7.89 10.43 -1.05
CA HIS A 154 7.57 10.23 -2.46
C HIS A 154 7.75 11.52 -3.26
N GLU A 155 8.43 11.42 -4.41
CA GLU A 155 8.44 12.29 -5.60
C GLU A 155 9.03 13.73 -5.53
N THR A 156 9.24 14.36 -4.40
CA THR A 156 9.59 15.81 -4.39
C THR A 156 11.08 16.16 -4.27
N MET A 157 12.00 15.17 -4.27
CA MET A 157 13.39 15.33 -3.82
C MET A 157 14.48 15.21 -4.89
N ASP A 158 14.14 15.33 -6.15
CA ASP A 158 15.02 15.13 -7.31
C ASP A 158 16.24 16.04 -7.29
N LEU A 159 16.03 17.31 -7.01
CA LEU A 159 17.05 18.34 -7.09
C LEU A 159 18.14 18.16 -6.03
N PHE A 160 17.74 17.91 -4.77
CA PHE A 160 18.69 17.79 -3.67
C PHE A 160 19.56 16.54 -3.76
N SER A 161 19.00 15.40 -4.18
CA SER A 161 19.76 14.16 -4.42
C SER A 161 20.78 14.36 -5.54
N SER A 162 20.40 15.04 -6.62
CA SER A 162 21.29 15.36 -7.73
C SER A 162 22.41 16.29 -7.29
N VAL A 163 22.11 17.32 -6.49
CA VAL A 163 23.12 18.26 -5.94
C VAL A 163 24.13 17.51 -5.08
N THR A 164 23.70 16.58 -4.20
CA THR A 164 24.63 15.83 -3.35
C THR A 164 25.54 14.90 -4.17
N LEU A 165 25.05 14.31 -5.24
CA LEU A 165 25.86 13.48 -6.14
C LEU A 165 26.87 14.35 -6.92
N VAL A 166 26.40 15.45 -7.51
CA VAL A 166 27.26 16.37 -8.27
C VAL A 166 28.36 16.97 -7.39
N THR A 167 28.03 17.39 -6.16
CA THR A 167 29.05 17.91 -5.23
C THR A 167 30.05 16.85 -4.83
N SER A 168 29.66 15.61 -4.57
CA SER A 168 30.57 14.51 -4.28
C SER A 168 31.49 14.19 -5.46
N LEU A 169 30.96 14.16 -6.68
CA LEU A 169 31.74 13.97 -7.90
C LEU A 169 32.71 15.13 -8.14
N MET A 170 32.26 16.38 -7.95
CA MET A 170 33.12 17.57 -8.07
C MET A 170 34.31 17.53 -7.09
N VAL A 171 34.05 17.20 -5.82
CA VAL A 171 35.13 17.09 -4.82
C VAL A 171 36.16 16.06 -5.24
N VAL A 172 35.75 14.89 -5.71
CA VAL A 172 36.67 13.86 -6.19
C VAL A 172 37.42 14.35 -7.44
N ALA A 173 36.73 14.94 -8.40
CA ALA A 173 37.38 15.49 -9.60
C ALA A 173 38.45 16.53 -9.22
N ILE A 174 38.13 17.47 -8.32
CA ILE A 174 39.08 18.49 -7.86
C ILE A 174 40.28 17.81 -7.16
N ILE A 175 40.06 16.85 -6.27
CA ILE A 175 41.16 16.15 -5.59
C ILE A 175 42.04 15.37 -6.58
N THR A 176 41.42 14.77 -7.62
CA THR A 176 42.13 13.89 -8.57
C THR A 176 42.87 14.67 -9.66
N PHE A 177 42.25 15.73 -10.20
CA PHE A 177 42.82 16.51 -11.32
C PHE A 177 43.56 17.76 -10.88
N TRP A 178 43.57 18.08 -9.58
CA TRP A 178 44.32 19.26 -9.11
C TRP A 178 45.84 19.03 -9.33
N PRO A 179 46.52 19.93 -10.00
CA PRO A 179 47.92 19.79 -10.29
C PRO A 179 48.72 19.76 -8.97
N VAL A 180 49.28 18.60 -8.68
CA VAL A 180 50.24 18.46 -7.59
C VAL A 180 51.63 18.59 -8.20
N PRO A 181 52.48 19.49 -7.73
CA PRO A 181 53.78 19.74 -8.31
C PRO A 181 54.65 18.49 -8.42
N ASP A 182 54.56 17.60 -7.46
CA ASP A 182 55.19 16.28 -7.49
C ASP A 182 54.31 15.28 -6.72
N PRO A 183 53.72 14.29 -7.40
CA PRO A 183 52.85 13.29 -6.76
C PRO A 183 53.60 12.39 -5.78
N ASN A 184 54.93 12.34 -5.82
CA ASN A 184 55.75 11.55 -4.94
C ASN A 184 56.20 12.29 -3.68
N VAL A 185 56.04 13.63 -3.64
CA VAL A 185 56.39 14.45 -2.48
C VAL A 185 55.15 14.66 -1.63
N PHE A 186 55.23 14.20 -0.38
CA PHE A 186 54.22 14.50 0.62
C PHE A 186 54.22 16.01 0.93
N SER A 187 53.07 16.64 0.76
CA SER A 187 52.87 18.07 1.02
C SER A 187 51.75 18.27 2.04
N ILE A 188 52.14 18.73 3.23
CA ILE A 188 51.16 19.05 4.30
C ILE A 188 50.06 20.01 3.81
N PRO A 189 50.33 21.11 3.08
CA PRO A 189 49.26 21.97 2.54
C PRO A 189 48.28 21.26 1.60
N ASN A 190 48.75 20.31 0.80
CA ASN A 190 47.87 19.55 -0.09
C ASN A 190 46.94 18.59 0.70
N THR A 191 47.47 17.96 1.74
CA THR A 191 46.71 17.08 2.64
C THR A 191 45.63 17.88 3.38
N ILE A 192 45.99 19.05 3.93
CA ILE A 192 45.03 19.94 4.61
C ILE A 192 43.92 20.40 3.63
N ARG A 193 44.29 20.81 2.40
CA ARG A 193 43.30 21.22 1.39
C ARG A 193 42.33 20.10 1.05
N LYS A 194 42.79 18.88 0.83
CA LYS A 194 41.94 17.70 0.59
C LYS A 194 41.03 17.41 1.78
N ALA A 195 41.57 17.48 2.99
CA ALA A 195 40.80 17.30 4.23
C ALA A 195 39.69 18.34 4.36
N LEU A 196 39.96 19.63 4.07
CA LEU A 196 38.99 20.69 4.08
C LEU A 196 37.88 20.47 3.01
N MET A 197 38.25 20.06 1.79
CA MET A 197 37.28 19.75 0.75
C MET A 197 36.37 18.58 1.14
N LEU A 198 36.94 17.50 1.70
CA LEU A 198 36.15 16.38 2.20
C LEU A 198 35.26 16.76 3.36
N PHE A 199 35.75 17.62 4.27
CA PHE A 199 34.95 18.12 5.38
C PHE A 199 33.76 18.96 4.90
N MET A 200 33.96 19.86 3.90
CA MET A 200 32.89 20.64 3.30
C MET A 200 31.86 19.73 2.59
N ALA A 201 32.32 18.72 1.84
CA ALA A 201 31.42 17.74 1.25
C ALA A 201 30.64 16.95 2.31
N GLY A 202 31.29 16.62 3.42
CA GLY A 202 30.64 15.97 4.56
C GLY A 202 29.53 16.80 5.18
N ILE A 203 29.75 18.11 5.31
CA ILE A 203 28.71 19.07 5.77
C ILE A 203 27.52 19.04 4.82
N ILE A 204 27.74 19.07 3.50
CA ILE A 204 26.68 19.02 2.51
C ILE A 204 25.88 17.71 2.61
N GLN A 205 26.56 16.56 2.74
CA GLN A 205 25.91 15.26 2.94
C GLN A 205 25.11 15.22 4.25
N TYR A 206 25.65 15.78 5.33
CA TYR A 206 24.97 15.86 6.61
C TYR A 206 23.73 16.75 6.55
N MET A 207 23.83 17.92 5.92
CA MET A 207 22.69 18.85 5.72
C MET A 207 21.59 18.19 4.87
N ALA A 208 21.96 17.52 3.77
CA ALA A 208 21.01 16.79 2.95
C ALA A 208 20.31 15.69 3.73
N PHE A 209 21.06 14.93 4.54
CA PHE A 209 20.49 13.90 5.41
C PHE A 209 19.46 14.48 6.40
N HIS A 210 19.80 15.59 7.09
CA HIS A 210 18.88 16.25 7.99
C HIS A 210 17.65 16.82 7.29
N LEU A 211 17.81 17.35 6.08
CA LEU A 211 16.68 17.82 5.28
C LEU A 211 15.72 16.66 4.94
N TYR A 212 16.24 15.52 4.48
CA TYR A 212 15.42 14.35 4.22
C TYR A 212 14.68 13.85 5.46
N LEU A 213 15.36 13.81 6.61
CA LEU A 213 14.73 13.45 7.87
C LEU A 213 13.58 14.40 8.23
N HIS A 214 13.83 15.70 8.13
CA HIS A 214 12.82 16.72 8.47
C HIS A 214 11.58 16.60 7.60
N LEU A 215 11.79 16.54 6.30
CA LEU A 215 10.70 16.46 5.33
C LEU A 215 9.91 15.14 5.46
N GLY A 216 10.58 14.04 5.70
CA GLY A 216 9.91 12.76 5.92
C GLY A 216 9.10 12.73 7.21
N ILE A 217 9.59 13.35 8.29
CA ILE A 217 8.82 13.52 9.54
C ILE A 217 7.61 14.42 9.32
N GLU A 218 7.75 15.50 8.58
CA GLU A 218 6.66 16.43 8.26
C GLU A 218 5.57 15.74 7.44
N GLN A 219 5.94 15.03 6.37
CA GLN A 219 4.99 14.27 5.55
C GLN A 219 4.28 13.17 6.35
N ARG A 220 4.99 12.48 7.21
CA ARG A 220 4.39 11.51 8.13
C ARG A 220 3.37 12.16 9.05
N TYR A 221 3.71 13.30 9.64
CA TYR A 221 2.81 14.03 10.53
C TYR A 221 1.55 14.50 9.78
N GLU A 222 1.69 15.00 8.57
CA GLU A 222 0.54 15.39 7.73
C GLU A 222 -0.35 14.19 7.39
N ALA A 223 0.23 13.05 7.02
CA ALA A 223 -0.54 11.82 6.75
C ALA A 223 -1.28 11.30 8.00
N GLU A 224 -0.64 11.32 9.17
CA GLU A 224 -1.28 10.96 10.44
C GLU A 224 -2.44 11.91 10.79
N LYS A 225 -2.26 13.21 10.57
CA LYS A 225 -3.29 14.23 10.80
C LYS A 225 -4.50 14.04 9.87
N GLU A 226 -4.26 13.71 8.61
CA GLU A 226 -5.33 13.44 7.65
C GLU A 226 -6.11 12.17 8.02
N LEU A 227 -5.42 11.12 8.42
CA LEU A 227 -6.03 9.88 8.91
C LEU A 227 -6.89 10.13 10.17
N LEU A 228 -6.39 10.92 11.12
CA LEU A 228 -7.15 11.29 12.32
C LEU A 228 -8.41 12.08 11.98
N LYS A 229 -8.32 13.03 11.04
CA LYS A 229 -9.47 13.80 10.56
C LYS A 229 -10.52 12.91 9.89
N MET A 230 -10.09 11.96 9.06
CA MET A 230 -10.98 10.99 8.43
C MET A 230 -11.67 10.09 9.47
N ASN A 231 -10.96 9.61 10.47
CA ASN A 231 -11.52 8.82 11.56
C ASN A 231 -12.52 9.63 12.40
N GLU A 232 -12.24 10.92 12.67
CA GLU A 232 -13.19 11.80 13.37
C GLU A 232 -14.49 11.98 12.56
N GLN A 233 -14.40 12.18 11.26
CA GLN A 233 -15.58 12.29 10.38
C GLN A 233 -16.40 10.99 10.40
N LEU A 234 -15.74 9.83 10.32
CA LEU A 234 -16.40 8.53 10.38
C LEU A 234 -17.14 8.35 11.72
N LEU A 235 -16.49 8.67 12.85
CA LEU A 235 -17.11 8.59 14.17
C LEU A 235 -18.31 9.55 14.31
N ARG A 236 -18.21 10.76 13.79
CA ARG A 236 -19.35 11.71 13.78
C ARG A 236 -20.53 11.15 13.00
N HIS A 237 -20.28 10.59 11.83
CA HIS A 237 -21.32 9.96 11.01
C HIS A 237 -21.98 8.76 11.74
N GLN A 238 -21.17 7.90 12.38
CA GLN A 238 -21.71 6.79 13.19
C GLN A 238 -22.58 7.30 14.36
N LEU A 239 -22.16 8.37 15.03
CA LEU A 239 -22.95 9.00 16.10
C LEU A 239 -24.29 9.56 15.60
N GLU A 240 -24.31 10.14 14.40
CA GLU A 240 -25.56 10.62 13.78
C GLU A 240 -26.53 9.47 13.50
N LEU A 241 -26.03 8.37 12.91
CA LEU A 241 -26.85 7.18 12.67
C LEU A 241 -27.40 6.58 13.97
N VAL A 242 -26.61 6.50 15.03
CA VAL A 242 -27.07 6.02 16.34
C VAL A 242 -28.14 6.95 16.93
N LYS A 243 -27.96 8.27 16.81
CA LYS A 243 -28.97 9.25 17.27
C LYS A 243 -30.28 9.13 16.49
N GLU A 244 -30.20 8.95 15.19
CA GLU A 244 -31.38 8.77 14.32
C GLU A 244 -32.12 7.48 14.69
N SER A 245 -31.41 6.37 14.80
CA SER A 245 -31.97 5.09 15.27
C SER A 245 -32.62 5.18 16.65
N ALA A 246 -31.97 5.91 17.57
CA ALA A 246 -32.54 6.13 18.91
C ALA A 246 -33.84 6.96 18.87
N LYS A 247 -33.91 7.99 18.01
CA LYS A 247 -35.13 8.78 17.81
C LYS A 247 -36.25 7.93 17.23
N GLU A 248 -35.95 7.11 16.21
CA GLU A 248 -36.94 6.22 15.59
C GLU A 248 -37.45 5.18 16.60
N THR A 249 -36.54 4.58 17.38
CA THR A 249 -36.92 3.67 18.46
C THR A 249 -37.82 4.35 19.54
N ALA A 250 -37.55 5.62 19.86
CA ALA A 250 -38.38 6.39 20.79
C ALA A 250 -39.76 6.65 20.20
N ARG A 251 -39.86 6.96 18.90
CA ARG A 251 -41.12 7.14 18.17
C ARG A 251 -41.94 5.86 18.16
N ILE A 252 -41.34 4.73 17.78
CA ILE A 252 -42.02 3.42 17.76
C ILE A 252 -42.56 3.06 19.17
N ARG A 253 -41.77 3.30 20.22
CA ARG A 253 -42.24 3.08 21.59
C ARG A 253 -43.41 3.99 22.00
N HIS A 254 -43.38 5.25 21.58
CA HIS A 254 -44.45 6.18 21.79
C HIS A 254 -45.74 5.72 21.13
N ASP A 255 -45.65 5.33 19.87
CA ASP A 255 -46.81 4.89 19.08
C ASP A 255 -47.39 3.56 19.64
N ALA A 256 -46.51 2.61 19.98
CA ALA A 256 -46.93 1.37 20.63
C ALA A 256 -47.63 1.62 22.00
N ARG A 257 -47.22 2.67 22.74
CA ARG A 257 -47.88 3.07 23.97
C ARG A 257 -49.28 3.60 23.69
N HIS A 258 -49.48 4.40 22.66
CA HIS A 258 -50.78 4.91 22.26
C HIS A 258 -51.73 3.79 21.85
N HIS A 259 -51.26 2.85 20.99
CA HIS A 259 -52.03 1.68 20.61
C HIS A 259 -52.50 0.84 21.82
N ARG A 260 -51.56 0.62 22.76
CA ARG A 260 -51.89 -0.10 24.02
C ARG A 260 -52.98 0.60 24.82
N LEU A 261 -52.88 1.91 24.98
CA LEU A 261 -53.90 2.69 25.72
C LEU A 261 -55.30 2.61 25.09
N LEU A 262 -55.37 2.69 23.76
CA LEU A 262 -56.63 2.53 23.03
C LEU A 262 -57.21 1.13 23.19
N ILE A 263 -56.37 0.09 23.12
CA ILE A 263 -56.81 -1.28 23.34
C ILE A 263 -57.34 -1.47 24.79
N GLU A 264 -56.65 -0.92 25.80
CA GLU A 264 -57.06 -0.95 27.20
C GLU A 264 -58.41 -0.23 27.40
N GLU A 265 -58.68 0.87 26.71
CA GLU A 265 -59.91 1.64 26.75
C GLU A 265 -61.10 0.87 26.18
N TYR A 266 -60.95 0.28 24.95
CA TYR A 266 -61.97 -0.57 24.33
C TYR A 266 -62.35 -1.78 25.21
N ILE A 267 -61.36 -2.40 25.86
CA ILE A 267 -61.60 -3.53 26.78
C ILE A 267 -62.40 -3.06 27.99
N LYS A 268 -62.04 -1.92 28.60
CA LYS A 268 -62.74 -1.40 29.80
C LYS A 268 -64.18 -1.03 29.51
N ASN A 269 -64.46 -0.53 28.31
CA ASN A 269 -65.81 -0.11 27.92
C ASN A 269 -66.66 -1.28 27.39
N GLY A 270 -66.09 -2.47 27.24
CA GLY A 270 -66.78 -3.63 26.68
C GLY A 270 -67.11 -3.55 25.18
N GLU A 271 -66.39 -2.66 24.46
CA GLU A 271 -66.63 -2.36 23.03
C GLU A 271 -65.85 -3.35 22.12
N THR A 272 -66.23 -4.62 22.18
CA THR A 272 -65.51 -5.72 21.52
C THR A 272 -65.50 -5.60 20.01
N ASP A 273 -66.56 -5.13 19.39
CA ASP A 273 -66.66 -4.98 17.92
C ASP A 273 -65.74 -3.85 17.43
N GLN A 274 -65.61 -2.77 18.14
CA GLN A 274 -64.71 -1.66 17.82
C GLN A 274 -63.22 -2.07 18.00
N LEU A 275 -62.93 -2.84 19.06
CA LEU A 275 -61.59 -3.42 19.26
C LEU A 275 -61.18 -4.33 18.08
N LEU A 276 -62.07 -5.21 17.65
CA LEU A 276 -61.80 -6.11 16.52
C LEU A 276 -61.56 -5.34 15.20
N SER A 277 -62.39 -4.29 14.94
CA SER A 277 -62.20 -3.44 13.78
C SER A 277 -60.86 -2.67 13.82
N TYR A 278 -60.49 -2.16 14.99
CA TYR A 278 -59.20 -1.46 15.20
C TYR A 278 -58.00 -2.38 15.00
N VAL A 279 -58.01 -3.58 15.55
CA VAL A 279 -56.94 -4.57 15.41
C VAL A 279 -56.82 -4.98 13.91
N LYS A 280 -57.93 -5.20 13.21
CA LYS A 280 -57.91 -5.48 11.79
C LYS A 280 -57.31 -4.35 10.95
N GLN A 281 -57.72 -3.12 11.20
CA GLN A 281 -57.15 -1.95 10.55
C GLN A 281 -55.64 -1.79 10.84
N TYR A 282 -55.23 -2.06 12.07
CA TYR A 282 -53.85 -2.02 12.48
C TYR A 282 -53.00 -3.13 11.86
N GLU A 283 -53.58 -4.33 11.64
CA GLU A 283 -52.97 -5.41 10.88
C GLU A 283 -52.82 -5.03 9.38
N GLU A 284 -53.84 -4.41 8.78
CA GLU A 284 -53.76 -3.93 7.41
C GLU A 284 -52.72 -2.83 7.22
N ASP A 285 -52.54 -1.92 8.18
CA ASP A 285 -51.52 -0.88 8.13
C ASP A 285 -50.09 -1.43 8.36
N ILE A 286 -49.95 -2.54 9.08
CA ILE A 286 -48.63 -3.18 9.34
C ILE A 286 -48.30 -4.25 8.31
N SER A 287 -49.30 -4.91 7.76
CA SER A 287 -49.14 -5.93 6.72
C SER A 287 -49.41 -5.33 5.33
N PRO A 288 -48.38 -4.84 4.63
CA PRO A 288 -48.57 -4.66 3.21
C PRO A 288 -48.69 -6.07 2.60
N GLU A 289 -49.72 -6.25 1.77
CA GLU A 289 -49.94 -7.44 0.95
C GLU A 289 -48.67 -7.91 0.27
N THR A 290 -47.97 -8.80 0.91
CA THR A 290 -46.98 -9.69 0.31
C THR A 290 -47.56 -11.10 0.39
N GLU A 291 -48.69 -11.31 -0.23
CA GLU A 291 -49.19 -12.65 -0.47
C GLU A 291 -48.15 -13.39 -1.31
N GLY A 292 -47.50 -14.38 -0.72
CA GLY A 292 -46.79 -15.41 -1.46
C GLY A 292 -45.28 -15.60 -1.23
N LEU A 293 -44.60 -14.83 -0.39
CA LEU A 293 -43.21 -15.10 -0.10
C LEU A 293 -43.07 -16.14 1.03
N ILE A 294 -43.22 -17.41 0.73
CA ILE A 294 -42.86 -18.50 1.63
C ILE A 294 -41.37 -18.75 1.47
N CYS A 295 -40.55 -17.99 2.16
CA CYS A 295 -39.14 -18.26 2.30
C CYS A 295 -38.86 -18.73 3.72
N SER A 296 -38.25 -19.92 3.88
CA SER A 296 -37.95 -20.47 5.20
C SER A 296 -36.79 -19.76 5.92
N ASN A 297 -36.03 -18.92 5.22
CA ASN A 297 -34.94 -18.15 5.80
C ASN A 297 -35.37 -16.70 6.09
N GLU A 298 -35.42 -16.34 7.39
CA GLU A 298 -35.91 -15.03 7.86
C GLU A 298 -35.09 -13.84 7.34
N ALA A 299 -33.76 -13.97 7.25
CA ALA A 299 -32.89 -12.88 6.79
C ALA A 299 -33.18 -12.53 5.33
N ILE A 300 -33.33 -13.54 4.47
CA ILE A 300 -33.69 -13.37 3.06
C ILE A 300 -35.08 -12.78 2.95
N GLN A 301 -36.07 -13.32 3.67
CA GLN A 301 -37.44 -12.84 3.63
C GLN A 301 -37.53 -11.35 4.02
N ASN A 302 -36.89 -10.95 5.12
CA ASN A 302 -36.92 -9.59 5.62
C ASN A 302 -36.30 -8.60 4.62
N ILE A 303 -35.11 -8.90 4.09
CA ILE A 303 -34.45 -8.01 3.15
C ILE A 303 -35.21 -7.86 1.83
N LEU A 304 -35.75 -8.95 1.28
CA LEU A 304 -36.56 -8.93 0.07
C LEU A 304 -37.84 -8.10 0.26
N SER A 305 -38.51 -8.25 1.39
CA SER A 305 -39.71 -7.48 1.74
C SER A 305 -39.45 -5.98 1.87
N ILE A 306 -38.31 -5.59 2.47
CA ILE A 306 -37.92 -4.18 2.61
C ILE A 306 -37.68 -3.57 1.21
N TYR A 307 -36.93 -4.25 0.35
CA TYR A 307 -36.60 -3.71 -0.97
C TYR A 307 -37.76 -3.78 -1.97
N ALA A 308 -38.65 -4.76 -1.87
CA ALA A 308 -39.88 -4.82 -2.65
C ALA A 308 -40.78 -3.59 -2.34
N ARG A 309 -40.96 -3.25 -1.06
CA ARG A 309 -41.70 -2.03 -0.65
C ARG A 309 -41.00 -0.75 -1.12
N ARG A 310 -39.69 -0.67 -1.06
CA ARG A 310 -38.93 0.49 -1.55
C ARG A 310 -39.10 0.66 -3.07
N SER A 311 -39.06 -0.44 -3.82
CA SER A 311 -39.25 -0.44 -5.26
C SER A 311 -40.66 -0.01 -5.65
N ALA A 312 -41.69 -0.47 -4.91
CA ALA A 312 -43.08 -0.07 -5.14
C ALA A 312 -43.31 1.45 -4.95
N LYS A 313 -42.61 2.08 -3.99
CA LYS A 313 -42.67 3.57 -3.84
C LYS A 313 -42.10 4.32 -5.03
N GLU A 314 -41.21 3.71 -5.80
CA GLU A 314 -40.62 4.26 -7.03
C GLU A 314 -41.35 3.81 -8.30
N ASN A 315 -42.53 3.20 -8.15
CA ASN A 315 -43.33 2.63 -9.24
C ASN A 315 -42.60 1.57 -10.08
N ILE A 316 -41.75 0.76 -9.40
CA ILE A 316 -41.01 -0.33 -10.03
C ILE A 316 -41.69 -1.66 -9.68
N GLU A 317 -42.10 -2.43 -10.68
CA GLU A 317 -42.68 -3.76 -10.50
C GLU A 317 -41.56 -4.76 -10.06
N VAL A 318 -41.82 -5.54 -9.00
CA VAL A 318 -40.88 -6.53 -8.50
C VAL A 318 -41.44 -7.93 -8.54
N SER A 319 -40.75 -8.83 -9.23
CA SER A 319 -41.07 -10.26 -9.26
C SER A 319 -40.00 -11.04 -8.46
N LEU A 320 -40.43 -11.82 -7.47
CA LEU A 320 -39.58 -12.58 -6.57
C LEU A 320 -39.82 -14.09 -6.73
N ASN A 321 -38.76 -14.84 -6.97
CA ASN A 321 -38.77 -16.29 -7.02
C ASN A 321 -37.73 -16.85 -6.02
N VAL A 322 -38.20 -17.32 -4.85
CA VAL A 322 -37.31 -17.74 -3.75
C VAL A 322 -37.58 -19.21 -3.42
N ASN A 323 -36.54 -20.02 -3.53
CA ASN A 323 -36.57 -21.43 -3.16
C ASN A 323 -35.31 -21.77 -2.35
N VAL A 324 -35.40 -21.55 -1.07
CA VAL A 324 -34.29 -21.69 -0.11
C VAL A 324 -34.78 -22.35 1.16
N THR A 325 -33.99 -23.28 1.70
CA THR A 325 -34.27 -23.92 3.01
C THR A 325 -33.83 -23.03 4.16
N GLN A 326 -34.33 -23.30 5.38
CA GLN A 326 -34.06 -22.51 6.56
C GLN A 326 -32.56 -22.50 6.94
N ASP A 327 -31.87 -23.65 6.80
CA ASP A 327 -30.48 -23.80 7.19
C ASP A 327 -29.54 -23.69 6.00
N ILE A 328 -28.98 -22.49 5.82
CA ILE A 328 -27.90 -22.24 4.85
C ILE A 328 -26.62 -21.95 5.65
N ALA A 329 -25.52 -22.63 5.36
CA ALA A 329 -24.22 -22.38 5.97
C ALA A 329 -23.53 -21.10 5.42
N ILE A 330 -24.30 -20.04 5.23
CA ILE A 330 -23.88 -18.69 4.83
C ILE A 330 -24.36 -17.73 5.94
N ARG A 331 -23.52 -16.80 6.35
CA ARG A 331 -23.90 -15.83 7.41
C ARG A 331 -25.01 -14.89 6.91
N ASP A 332 -26.02 -14.66 7.71
CA ASP A 332 -27.14 -13.75 7.39
C ASP A 332 -26.66 -12.36 6.97
N ILE A 333 -25.64 -11.83 7.64
CA ILE A 333 -25.06 -10.52 7.33
C ILE A 333 -24.49 -10.46 5.90
N ASP A 334 -23.92 -11.56 5.40
CA ASP A 334 -23.37 -11.63 4.05
C ASP A 334 -24.49 -11.77 3.00
N LEU A 335 -25.53 -12.53 3.30
CA LEU A 335 -26.73 -12.64 2.44
C LEU A 335 -27.45 -11.29 2.31
N VAL A 336 -27.67 -10.64 3.44
CA VAL A 336 -28.27 -9.29 3.48
C VAL A 336 -27.42 -8.30 2.72
N ALA A 337 -26.10 -8.30 2.89
CA ALA A 337 -25.21 -7.38 2.18
C ALA A 337 -25.22 -7.60 0.66
N ILE A 338 -25.23 -8.85 0.18
CA ILE A 338 -25.30 -9.16 -1.25
C ILE A 338 -26.65 -8.73 -1.83
N LEU A 339 -27.75 -9.14 -1.20
CA LEU A 339 -29.11 -8.82 -1.69
C LEU A 339 -29.38 -7.31 -1.68
N ALA A 340 -28.98 -6.61 -0.60
CA ALA A 340 -29.11 -5.16 -0.52
C ALA A 340 -28.38 -4.45 -1.67
N ASN A 341 -27.10 -4.79 -1.90
CA ASN A 341 -26.33 -4.19 -2.99
C ASN A 341 -26.90 -4.50 -4.38
N LEU A 342 -27.40 -5.72 -4.59
CA LEU A 342 -28.05 -6.08 -5.86
C LEU A 342 -29.32 -5.26 -6.09
N PHE A 343 -30.19 -5.15 -5.08
CA PHE A 343 -31.42 -4.37 -5.16
C PHE A 343 -31.16 -2.87 -5.33
N GLU A 344 -30.21 -2.29 -4.58
CA GLU A 344 -29.87 -0.87 -4.74
C GLU A 344 -29.39 -0.56 -6.16
N ASN A 345 -28.52 -1.41 -6.70
CA ASN A 345 -28.09 -1.28 -8.08
C ASN A 345 -29.27 -1.41 -9.07
N ALA A 346 -30.18 -2.35 -8.82
CA ALA A 346 -31.35 -2.57 -9.65
C ALA A 346 -32.32 -1.37 -9.65
N ILE A 347 -32.63 -0.83 -8.46
CA ILE A 347 -33.47 0.36 -8.31
C ILE A 347 -32.86 1.57 -9.03
N HIS A 348 -31.56 1.82 -8.79
CA HIS A 348 -30.84 2.91 -9.47
C HIS A 348 -30.82 2.72 -11.00
N GLY A 349 -30.67 1.48 -11.48
CA GLY A 349 -30.70 1.15 -12.90
C GLY A 349 -32.07 1.42 -13.51
N CYS A 350 -33.15 1.03 -12.82
CA CYS A 350 -34.53 1.29 -13.23
C CYS A 350 -34.83 2.78 -13.29
N ILE A 351 -34.49 3.56 -12.26
CA ILE A 351 -34.67 5.01 -12.21
C ILE A 351 -33.89 5.69 -13.35
N ALA A 352 -32.65 5.30 -13.57
CA ALA A 352 -31.79 5.88 -14.61
C ALA A 352 -32.25 5.52 -16.02
N SER A 353 -32.97 4.41 -16.22
CA SER A 353 -33.46 3.98 -17.51
C SER A 353 -34.57 4.87 -18.05
N LYS A 354 -35.34 5.54 -17.17
CA LYS A 354 -36.57 6.31 -17.50
C LYS A 354 -37.58 5.50 -18.30
N ALA A 355 -37.58 4.18 -18.15
CA ALA A 355 -38.58 3.33 -18.82
C ALA A 355 -39.98 3.58 -18.26
N PRO A 356 -41.05 3.48 -19.06
CA PRO A 356 -42.43 3.70 -18.59
C PRO A 356 -42.87 2.62 -17.60
N GLU A 357 -42.38 1.41 -17.73
CA GLU A 357 -42.71 0.26 -16.88
C GLU A 357 -41.38 -0.42 -16.46
N PRO A 358 -40.67 0.09 -15.44
CA PRO A 358 -39.44 -0.52 -14.97
C PRO A 358 -39.76 -1.75 -14.14
N ILE A 359 -39.01 -2.83 -14.36
CA ILE A 359 -39.18 -4.10 -13.67
C ILE A 359 -37.87 -4.57 -13.00
N ILE A 360 -37.99 -5.22 -11.83
CA ILE A 360 -36.94 -5.93 -11.17
C ILE A 360 -37.37 -7.38 -10.96
N GLN A 361 -36.55 -8.34 -11.39
CA GLN A 361 -36.79 -9.76 -11.19
C GLN A 361 -35.65 -10.34 -10.35
N VAL A 362 -35.97 -10.89 -9.19
CA VAL A 362 -34.97 -11.53 -8.32
C VAL A 362 -35.32 -12.99 -8.13
N SER A 363 -34.31 -13.84 -8.36
CA SER A 363 -34.42 -15.27 -8.14
C SER A 363 -33.31 -15.70 -7.15
N VAL A 364 -33.69 -16.36 -6.05
CA VAL A 364 -32.79 -16.92 -5.05
C VAL A 364 -33.08 -18.40 -4.91
N VAL A 365 -32.19 -19.24 -5.42
CA VAL A 365 -32.40 -20.69 -5.49
C VAL A 365 -31.24 -21.43 -4.86
N GLN A 366 -31.56 -22.30 -3.92
CA GLN A 366 -30.62 -23.24 -3.34
C GLN A 366 -30.59 -24.54 -4.15
N LYS A 367 -29.39 -24.98 -4.54
CA LYS A 367 -29.14 -26.29 -5.20
C LYS A 367 -28.02 -27.02 -4.46
N LYS A 368 -28.39 -28.01 -3.64
CA LYS A 368 -27.41 -28.73 -2.79
C LYS A 368 -26.60 -27.75 -1.94
N ASN A 369 -25.29 -27.69 -2.15
CA ASN A 369 -24.34 -26.84 -1.41
C ASN A 369 -24.04 -25.53 -2.14
N LYS A 370 -24.92 -25.06 -2.99
CA LYS A 370 -24.79 -23.82 -3.77
C LYS A 370 -26.03 -22.97 -3.62
N LEU A 371 -25.82 -21.67 -3.44
CA LEU A 371 -26.86 -20.66 -3.52
C LEU A 371 -26.64 -19.85 -4.79
N VAL A 372 -27.65 -19.80 -5.65
CA VAL A 372 -27.66 -18.99 -6.87
C VAL A 372 -28.59 -17.82 -6.67
N ILE A 373 -28.07 -16.61 -6.78
CA ILE A 373 -28.84 -15.38 -6.73
C ILE A 373 -28.76 -14.72 -8.11
N GLN A 374 -29.88 -14.41 -8.69
CA GLN A 374 -29.98 -13.67 -9.94
C GLN A 374 -30.85 -12.44 -9.72
N CYS A 375 -30.35 -11.28 -10.11
CA CYS A 375 -31.11 -10.04 -10.13
C CYS A 375 -31.09 -9.50 -11.56
N LYS A 376 -32.27 -9.29 -12.15
CA LYS A 376 -32.47 -8.66 -13.47
C LYS A 376 -33.24 -7.38 -13.28
N ASN A 377 -32.83 -6.31 -13.94
CA ASN A 377 -33.54 -5.05 -13.86
C ASN A 377 -33.52 -4.30 -15.20
N THR A 378 -34.53 -3.52 -15.44
CA THR A 378 -34.56 -2.58 -16.56
C THR A 378 -33.43 -1.55 -16.41
N CYS A 379 -32.68 -1.30 -17.48
CA CYS A 379 -31.59 -0.36 -17.48
C CYS A 379 -31.43 0.39 -18.80
N SER A 380 -30.60 1.43 -18.84
CA SER A 380 -30.24 2.10 -20.09
C SER A 380 -29.16 1.31 -20.83
N ASN A 381 -29.19 1.35 -22.18
CA ASN A 381 -28.20 0.63 -23.01
C ASN A 381 -26.76 1.20 -22.97
N ASN A 382 -26.50 2.24 -22.17
CA ASN A 382 -25.21 2.95 -22.13
C ASN A 382 -24.27 2.47 -21.00
N ILE A 383 -24.49 1.28 -20.44
CA ILE A 383 -23.63 0.75 -19.39
C ILE A 383 -22.29 0.33 -20.01
N LYS A 384 -21.21 0.97 -19.60
CA LYS A 384 -19.84 0.63 -20.02
C LYS A 384 -19.24 -0.44 -19.10
N PHE A 385 -18.64 -1.46 -19.70
CA PHE A 385 -17.92 -2.50 -18.97
C PHE A 385 -16.41 -2.27 -19.06
N HIS A 386 -15.70 -2.49 -17.97
CA HIS A 386 -14.24 -2.53 -17.93
C HIS A 386 -13.78 -3.83 -17.27
N LYS A 387 -13.01 -4.65 -17.97
CA LYS A 387 -12.58 -5.99 -17.52
C LYS A 387 -13.75 -6.87 -17.01
N GLY A 388 -14.89 -6.86 -17.70
CA GLY A 388 -16.08 -7.64 -17.34
C GLY A 388 -16.91 -7.07 -16.19
N LEU A 389 -16.56 -5.91 -15.62
CA LEU A 389 -17.30 -5.24 -14.56
C LEU A 389 -17.97 -3.96 -15.07
N PRO A 390 -19.23 -3.68 -14.68
CA PRO A 390 -19.89 -2.45 -15.05
C PRO A 390 -19.24 -1.24 -14.36
N LYS A 391 -19.00 -0.17 -15.13
CA LYS A 391 -18.43 1.07 -14.61
C LYS A 391 -19.56 1.97 -14.09
N SER A 392 -19.47 2.39 -12.82
CA SER A 392 -20.42 3.36 -12.25
C SER A 392 -20.34 4.70 -12.98
N SER A 393 -21.50 5.30 -13.27
CA SER A 393 -21.62 6.65 -13.83
C SER A 393 -21.62 7.75 -12.76
N THR A 394 -21.81 7.41 -11.49
CA THR A 394 -22.10 8.38 -10.42
C THR A 394 -21.23 8.24 -9.16
N GLY A 395 -20.28 7.28 -9.10
CA GLY A 395 -19.45 7.08 -7.90
C GLY A 395 -18.49 5.91 -7.97
N GLU A 396 -17.67 5.76 -6.96
CA GLU A 396 -16.85 4.59 -6.74
C GLU A 396 -17.74 3.37 -6.64
N GLY A 397 -17.64 2.40 -7.55
CA GLY A 397 -18.46 1.18 -7.61
C GLY A 397 -18.37 0.27 -6.38
N ILE A 398 -18.66 0.83 -5.19
CA ILE A 398 -18.49 0.21 -3.86
C ILE A 398 -19.38 -1.02 -3.73
N GLY A 399 -20.62 -0.95 -4.22
CA GLY A 399 -21.60 -2.03 -4.12
C GLY A 399 -21.15 -3.31 -4.84
N ILE A 400 -20.72 -3.19 -6.10
CA ILE A 400 -20.24 -4.35 -6.89
C ILE A 400 -18.94 -4.90 -6.32
N SER A 401 -18.02 -4.05 -5.89
CA SER A 401 -16.77 -4.50 -5.25
C SER A 401 -17.02 -5.22 -3.92
N SER A 402 -18.03 -4.82 -3.17
CA SER A 402 -18.48 -5.48 -1.95
C SER A 402 -19.05 -6.88 -2.26
N ILE A 403 -19.93 -7.00 -3.28
CA ILE A 403 -20.46 -8.29 -3.72
C ILE A 403 -19.32 -9.23 -4.09
N ILE A 404 -18.38 -8.80 -4.94
CA ILE A 404 -17.25 -9.63 -5.39
C ILE A 404 -16.41 -10.13 -4.21
N LYS A 405 -16.09 -9.25 -3.26
CA LYS A 405 -15.31 -9.62 -2.07
C LYS A 405 -16.02 -10.65 -1.22
N THR A 406 -17.32 -10.47 -0.98
CA THR A 406 -18.12 -11.40 -0.19
C THR A 406 -18.28 -12.75 -0.91
N VAL A 407 -18.51 -12.75 -2.22
CA VAL A 407 -18.63 -13.96 -3.04
C VAL A 407 -17.32 -14.75 -3.07
N ALA A 408 -16.18 -14.07 -3.20
CA ALA A 408 -14.86 -14.70 -3.15
C ALA A 408 -14.58 -15.40 -1.81
N TYR A 409 -15.09 -14.87 -0.70
CA TYR A 409 -14.99 -15.52 0.62
C TYR A 409 -15.66 -16.91 0.66
N TYR A 410 -16.74 -17.09 -0.11
CA TYR A 410 -17.47 -18.36 -0.24
C TYR A 410 -17.01 -19.18 -1.47
N ASN A 411 -15.83 -18.92 -2.03
CA ASN A 411 -15.33 -19.55 -3.26
C ASN A 411 -16.37 -19.56 -4.39
N GLY A 412 -17.12 -18.48 -4.49
CA GLY A 412 -18.19 -18.27 -5.45
C GLY A 412 -17.74 -17.54 -6.70
N GLU A 413 -18.71 -17.30 -7.59
CA GLU A 413 -18.50 -16.59 -8.85
C GLU A 413 -19.55 -15.51 -9.04
N THR A 414 -19.19 -14.44 -9.75
CA THR A 414 -20.08 -13.37 -10.12
C THR A 414 -20.05 -13.17 -11.64
N ASP A 415 -21.20 -12.91 -12.22
CA ASP A 415 -21.34 -12.61 -13.65
C ASP A 415 -22.29 -11.42 -13.83
N PHE A 416 -21.89 -10.45 -14.65
CA PHE A 416 -22.64 -9.24 -14.93
C PHE A 416 -22.76 -9.07 -16.43
N VAL A 417 -23.98 -9.07 -16.94
CA VAL A 417 -24.27 -9.04 -18.39
C VAL A 417 -25.35 -8.03 -18.70
N LEU A 418 -25.26 -7.39 -19.85
CA LEU A 418 -26.33 -6.59 -20.44
C LEU A 418 -27.04 -7.45 -21.48
N ASP A 419 -28.34 -7.66 -21.31
CA ASP A 419 -29.19 -8.42 -22.21
C ASP A 419 -30.31 -7.49 -22.74
N GLY A 420 -30.07 -6.87 -23.87
CA GLY A 420 -30.93 -5.82 -24.41
C GLY A 420 -31.01 -4.63 -23.47
N ASN A 421 -32.23 -4.31 -23.00
CA ASN A 421 -32.50 -3.26 -22.02
C ASN A 421 -32.52 -3.77 -20.56
N MET A 422 -32.06 -5.00 -20.32
CA MET A 422 -32.01 -5.61 -18.99
C MET A 422 -30.57 -5.79 -18.53
N PHE A 423 -30.25 -5.29 -17.36
CA PHE A 423 -28.99 -5.64 -16.66
C PHE A 423 -29.23 -6.90 -15.85
N VAL A 424 -28.33 -7.87 -15.98
CA VAL A 424 -28.40 -9.17 -15.30
C VAL A 424 -27.17 -9.34 -14.43
N ALA A 425 -27.36 -9.42 -13.12
CA ALA A 425 -26.34 -9.79 -12.15
C ALA A 425 -26.60 -11.22 -11.66
N ARG A 426 -25.58 -12.07 -11.74
CA ARG A 426 -25.62 -13.44 -11.23
C ARG A 426 -24.55 -13.62 -10.17
N VAL A 427 -24.92 -14.25 -9.08
CA VAL A 427 -24.04 -14.56 -7.95
C VAL A 427 -24.20 -16.02 -7.62
N LEU A 428 -23.09 -16.73 -7.57
CA LEU A 428 -23.01 -18.11 -7.11
C LEU A 428 -22.21 -18.14 -5.81
N LEU A 429 -22.78 -18.68 -4.73
CA LEU A 429 -22.09 -18.93 -3.47
C LEU A 429 -21.97 -20.43 -3.25
N ASN A 430 -20.79 -20.91 -2.91
CA ASN A 430 -20.55 -22.27 -2.50
C ASN A 430 -20.48 -22.35 -0.98
N PHE A 431 -21.25 -23.24 -0.35
CA PHE A 431 -21.19 -23.44 1.09
C PHE A 431 -21.06 -24.94 1.41
N SER A 432 -20.14 -25.22 2.33
CA SER A 432 -19.98 -26.57 2.91
C SER A 432 -20.80 -26.65 4.18
N ILE A 433 -21.24 -27.83 4.57
CA ILE A 433 -21.96 -28.10 5.84
C ILE A 433 -21.10 -27.74 7.07
N LEU A 434 -19.79 -27.50 6.90
CA LEU A 434 -18.87 -27.03 7.94
C LEU A 434 -18.81 -25.49 7.93
N PRO A 435 -18.92 -24.83 9.09
CA PRO A 435 -18.78 -23.37 9.17
C PRO A 435 -17.37 -22.96 8.67
N PRO A 436 -17.28 -21.86 7.93
CA PRO A 436 -15.98 -21.35 7.46
C PRO A 436 -15.05 -21.06 8.65
N PRO A 437 -13.73 -21.20 8.51
CA PRO A 437 -12.78 -20.92 9.58
C PRO A 437 -12.91 -19.46 10.00
N LYS A 438 -12.97 -19.23 11.33
CA LYS A 438 -13.02 -17.88 11.90
C LYS A 438 -11.87 -17.04 11.33
N PRO A 439 -12.10 -15.78 10.94
CA PRO A 439 -11.03 -14.91 10.44
C PRO A 439 -9.91 -14.85 11.47
N LYS A 440 -8.68 -15.15 11.05
CA LYS A 440 -7.49 -15.00 11.90
C LYS A 440 -7.46 -13.55 12.36
N LYS A 441 -7.56 -13.31 13.67
CA LYS A 441 -7.34 -11.99 14.26
C LYS A 441 -5.98 -11.52 13.76
N ALA A 442 -5.96 -10.42 13.03
CA ALA A 442 -4.72 -9.73 12.71
C ALA A 442 -4.11 -9.31 14.04
N ILE A 443 -3.05 -9.99 14.45
CA ILE A 443 -2.23 -9.58 15.58
C ILE A 443 -1.38 -8.44 15.03
N PHE A 444 -1.84 -7.22 15.28
CA PHE A 444 -0.97 -6.05 15.18
C PHE A 444 0.11 -6.20 16.26
N ARG A 445 1.33 -6.50 15.82
CA ARG A 445 2.57 -6.33 16.58
C ARG A 445 3.33 -5.13 16.03
#